data_be2343a93edb818f67b93b96d9248e2a
#
_entry.id   be2343a93edb818f67b93b96d9248e2a
#
_cell.length_a   1.000
_cell.length_b   1.000
_cell.length_c   1.000
_cell.angle_alpha   90.00
_cell.angle_beta   90.00
_cell.angle_gamma   90.00
#
_symmetry.space_group_name_H-M   'P 1'
#
loop_
_entity.id
_entity.type
_entity.pdbx_description
1 polymer ?
#
loop_
_entity_poly.entity_id
_entity_poly.type
_entity_poly.pdbx_seq_one_letter_code
_entity_poly.pdbx_strand_id
1 'polypeptide(L)'
;MMRENRIRRAMEIPRTLKLADGTAVAYRVSSAEARRPGRVLVLLHGLASNLTRWSEFVEHSSLTARWDLIRVDLRGHGGSPARGLLTLEAWADDIAAILDREGHAHAVLVGHSLGAQVALAFAGRYPDRAAGLVLIDPLFRGALGGRSAWIARLAPLFRAAAGIARAGNALGFGRKTLPALDLRELDREARKALASAASTEAFIRHYSSPRADLRYFHTAHYLQEMAEMFRRTPPLERIRAPVLLLLSRGGTFADPVLTQRVAAQFNDAEIVMIDAEHWPLTERPVEVRRAVAEWCARRKLR
;
A
#
# COMPACT_ATOMS: atom_id res chain seq x y z
N MET A 1 -16.87 30.50 21.55
CA MET A 1 -15.40 30.54 21.57
C MET A 1 -14.90 29.12 21.19
N MET A 2 -14.87 28.80 19.90
CA MET A 2 -14.39 27.55 19.38
C MET A 2 -12.85 27.59 19.41
N ARG A 3 -12.22 26.74 20.22
CA ARG A 3 -10.78 26.52 20.16
C ARG A 3 -10.47 25.81 18.85
N GLU A 4 -9.89 26.53 17.90
CA GLU A 4 -9.20 25.94 16.76
C GLU A 4 -8.10 25.00 17.28
N ASN A 5 -8.38 23.70 17.22
CA ASN A 5 -7.42 22.68 17.51
C ASN A 5 -6.46 22.64 16.32
N ARG A 6 -5.43 23.51 16.31
CA ARG A 6 -4.29 23.41 15.40
C ARG A 6 -3.63 22.07 15.70
N ILE A 7 -3.97 21.05 14.91
CA ILE A 7 -3.18 19.82 14.86
C ILE A 7 -1.77 20.27 14.49
N ARG A 8 -0.84 20.24 15.44
CA ARG A 8 0.58 20.47 15.17
C ARG A 8 0.99 19.42 14.15
N ARG A 9 1.39 19.88 12.98
CA ARG A 9 1.93 19.01 11.93
C ARG A 9 3.09 18.22 12.54
N ALA A 10 2.91 16.92 12.74
CA ALA A 10 4.01 16.05 13.16
C ALA A 10 5.12 16.20 12.11
N MET A 11 6.30 16.58 12.55
CA MET A 11 7.44 16.80 11.66
C MET A 11 7.88 15.43 11.12
N GLU A 12 7.71 15.20 9.82
CA GLU A 12 8.16 13.99 9.17
C GLU A 12 9.67 14.04 8.92
N ILE A 13 10.36 12.99 9.33
CA ILE A 13 11.80 12.83 9.12
C ILE A 13 12.01 11.88 7.94
N PRO A 14 12.58 12.34 6.82
CA PRO A 14 12.96 11.46 5.72
C PRO A 14 14.17 10.62 6.13
N ARG A 15 14.14 9.34 5.77
CA ARG A 15 15.20 8.36 6.04
C ARG A 15 15.45 7.48 4.83
N THR A 16 16.65 6.92 4.78
CA THR A 16 17.03 5.91 3.79
C THR A 16 17.80 4.81 4.52
N LEU A 17 17.34 3.56 4.36
CA LEU A 17 18.01 2.37 4.86
C LEU A 17 18.76 1.69 3.72
N LYS A 18 20.07 1.51 3.88
CA LYS A 18 20.85 0.66 2.98
C LYS A 18 20.78 -0.79 3.48
N LEU A 19 20.30 -1.67 2.63
CA LEU A 19 20.18 -3.10 2.89
C LEU A 19 21.44 -3.86 2.50
N ALA A 20 21.57 -5.10 2.98
CA ALA A 20 22.75 -5.95 2.72
C ALA A 20 22.93 -6.27 1.23
N ASP A 21 21.85 -6.31 0.44
CA ASP A 21 21.89 -6.51 -1.01
C ASP A 21 22.26 -5.25 -1.81
N GLY A 22 22.59 -4.14 -1.11
CA GLY A 22 22.94 -2.87 -1.70
C GLY A 22 21.71 -2.01 -2.09
N THR A 23 20.50 -2.49 -1.91
CA THR A 23 19.28 -1.71 -2.13
C THR A 23 19.16 -0.59 -1.08
N ALA A 24 18.74 0.58 -1.52
CA ALA A 24 18.40 1.69 -0.64
C ALA A 24 16.86 1.82 -0.59
N VAL A 25 16.28 1.76 0.61
CA VAL A 25 14.83 1.92 0.82
C VAL A 25 14.57 3.24 1.51
N ALA A 26 13.82 4.12 0.85
CA ALA A 26 13.42 5.42 1.37
C ALA A 26 12.09 5.29 2.13
N TYR A 27 12.00 6.00 3.24
CA TYR A 27 10.78 6.08 4.05
C TYR A 27 10.73 7.38 4.83
N ARG A 28 9.59 7.70 5.40
CA ARG A 28 9.41 8.85 6.28
C ARG A 28 8.80 8.41 7.59
N VAL A 29 9.28 8.99 8.68
CA VAL A 29 8.83 8.71 10.04
C VAL A 29 8.17 9.96 10.60
N SER A 30 6.90 9.84 11.01
CA SER A 30 6.20 10.79 11.86
C SER A 30 6.14 10.20 13.25
N SER A 31 6.94 10.73 14.18
CA SER A 31 6.95 10.25 15.56
C SER A 31 5.71 10.73 16.30
N ALA A 32 5.14 9.86 17.14
CA ALA A 32 4.02 10.19 18.00
C ALA A 32 4.37 11.32 18.99
N GLU A 33 3.41 12.19 19.29
CA GLU A 33 3.56 13.22 20.33
C GLU A 33 3.80 12.58 21.71
N ALA A 34 3.03 11.52 22.01
CA ALA A 34 3.20 10.70 23.21
C ALA A 34 3.66 9.29 22.80
N ARG A 35 4.96 9.18 22.50
CA ARG A 35 5.55 7.91 22.02
C ARG A 35 5.36 6.79 23.04
N ARG A 36 4.81 5.67 22.59
CA ARG A 36 4.67 4.44 23.36
C ARG A 36 5.33 3.29 22.61
N PRO A 37 6.18 2.47 23.26
CA PRO A 37 6.74 1.29 22.62
C PRO A 37 5.66 0.42 21.99
N GLY A 38 5.92 -0.13 20.80
CA GLY A 38 5.04 -1.04 20.09
C GLY A 38 3.87 -0.39 19.32
N ARG A 39 3.70 0.94 19.38
CA ARG A 39 2.65 1.64 18.62
C ARG A 39 3.21 2.27 17.36
N VAL A 40 3.30 1.49 16.31
CA VAL A 40 3.71 1.95 14.98
C VAL A 40 2.77 1.41 13.90
N LEU A 41 2.40 2.28 12.96
CA LEU A 41 1.74 1.91 11.71
C LEU A 41 2.75 2.03 10.56
N VAL A 42 2.88 0.98 9.75
CA VAL A 42 3.65 1.01 8.51
C VAL A 42 2.68 1.10 7.34
N LEU A 43 2.80 2.16 6.54
CA LEU A 43 1.89 2.53 5.46
C LEU A 43 2.50 2.12 4.11
N LEU A 44 1.84 1.19 3.41
CA LEU A 44 2.31 0.53 2.20
C LEU A 44 1.40 0.90 1.02
N HIS A 45 1.98 1.54 0.03
CA HIS A 45 1.25 2.00 -1.17
C HIS A 45 0.98 0.86 -2.17
N GLY A 46 0.14 1.13 -3.17
CA GLY A 46 -0.22 0.20 -4.23
C GLY A 46 0.75 0.18 -5.43
N LEU A 47 0.35 -0.55 -6.48
CA LEU A 47 1.01 -0.58 -7.78
C LEU A 47 1.16 0.84 -8.35
N ALA A 48 2.27 1.10 -9.02
CA ALA A 48 2.55 2.37 -9.69
C ALA A 48 2.28 3.60 -8.79
N SER A 49 2.74 3.53 -7.55
CA SER A 49 2.51 4.52 -6.51
C SER A 49 3.80 4.81 -5.74
N ASN A 50 3.72 5.59 -4.67
CA ASN A 50 4.83 5.85 -3.76
C ASN A 50 4.31 6.35 -2.40
N LEU A 51 5.21 6.65 -1.47
CA LEU A 51 4.86 7.10 -0.12
C LEU A 51 4.00 8.39 -0.07
N THR A 52 3.98 9.20 -1.15
CA THR A 52 3.18 10.42 -1.19
C THR A 52 1.68 10.16 -1.26
N ARG A 53 1.25 8.94 -1.62
CA ARG A 53 -0.15 8.47 -1.53
C ARG A 53 -0.72 8.61 -0.11
N TRP A 54 0.13 8.45 0.89
CA TRP A 54 -0.26 8.52 2.29
C TRP A 54 -0.19 9.93 2.88
N SER A 55 0.13 10.95 2.07
CA SER A 55 0.33 12.33 2.57
C SER A 55 -0.91 12.86 3.28
N GLU A 56 -2.08 12.72 2.67
CA GLU A 56 -3.35 13.16 3.24
C GLU A 56 -3.70 12.41 4.53
N PHE A 57 -3.48 11.09 4.54
CA PHE A 57 -3.70 10.24 5.71
C PHE A 57 -2.84 10.71 6.89
N VAL A 58 -1.54 10.87 6.70
CA VAL A 58 -0.61 11.29 7.77
C VAL A 58 -0.91 12.71 8.23
N GLU A 59 -1.19 13.62 7.29
CA GLU A 59 -1.39 15.04 7.57
C GLU A 59 -2.65 15.32 8.44
N HIS A 60 -3.68 14.45 8.29
CA HIS A 60 -4.96 14.63 8.96
C HIS A 60 -5.34 13.51 9.93
N SER A 61 -4.41 12.58 10.21
CA SER A 61 -4.69 11.46 11.12
C SER A 61 -4.59 11.86 12.58
N SER A 62 -5.58 11.51 13.37
CA SER A 62 -5.53 11.61 14.84
C SER A 62 -4.57 10.58 15.48
N LEU A 63 -4.14 9.58 14.71
CA LEU A 63 -3.23 8.54 15.19
C LEU A 63 -1.84 9.09 15.55
N THR A 64 -1.39 10.18 14.91
CA THR A 64 -0.11 10.84 15.19
C THR A 64 0.06 11.27 16.64
N ALA A 65 -1.02 11.42 17.40
CA ALA A 65 -0.95 11.70 18.82
C ALA A 65 -0.33 10.54 19.65
N ARG A 66 -0.49 9.29 19.20
CA ARG A 66 -0.14 8.08 19.97
C ARG A 66 0.58 6.99 19.20
N TRP A 67 0.71 7.10 17.87
CA TRP A 67 1.30 6.11 16.99
C TRP A 67 2.39 6.74 16.15
N ASP A 68 3.54 6.08 16.09
CA ASP A 68 4.52 6.40 15.05
C ASP A 68 3.94 5.98 13.69
N LEU A 69 4.07 6.82 12.68
CA LEU A 69 3.64 6.49 11.32
C LEU A 69 4.87 6.42 10.43
N ILE A 70 5.07 5.26 9.81
CA ILE A 70 6.16 5.02 8.86
C ILE A 70 5.54 4.79 7.49
N ARG A 71 5.73 5.73 6.55
CA ARG A 71 5.33 5.53 5.14
C ARG A 71 6.55 5.19 4.31
N VAL A 72 6.44 4.12 3.54
CA VAL A 72 7.56 3.51 2.82
C VAL A 72 7.39 3.70 1.32
N ASP A 73 8.48 4.07 0.63
CA ASP A 73 8.59 3.80 -0.80
C ASP A 73 9.01 2.33 -0.94
N LEU A 74 8.12 1.48 -1.41
CA LEU A 74 8.47 0.08 -1.65
C LEU A 74 9.64 -0.01 -2.64
N ARG A 75 10.53 -0.98 -2.45
CA ARG A 75 11.66 -1.22 -3.38
C ARG A 75 11.17 -1.19 -4.84
N GLY A 76 11.85 -0.43 -5.69
CA GLY A 76 11.45 -0.18 -7.09
C GLY A 76 10.63 1.10 -7.31
N HIS A 77 10.22 1.81 -6.24
CA HIS A 77 9.37 2.99 -6.29
C HIS A 77 10.03 4.22 -5.66
N GLY A 78 9.61 5.39 -6.09
CA GLY A 78 9.97 6.67 -5.49
C GLY A 78 11.47 6.82 -5.22
N GLY A 79 11.81 7.05 -3.96
CA GLY A 79 13.19 7.14 -3.49
C GLY A 79 13.89 5.80 -3.21
N SER A 80 13.27 4.66 -3.56
CA SER A 80 13.79 3.30 -3.33
C SER A 80 14.16 2.60 -4.64
N PRO A 81 15.20 3.07 -5.37
CA PRO A 81 15.60 2.45 -6.63
C PRO A 81 16.06 1.01 -6.40
N ALA A 82 15.64 0.10 -7.28
CA ALA A 82 16.06 -1.30 -7.23
C ALA A 82 16.56 -1.77 -8.60
N ARG A 83 17.55 -2.66 -8.59
CA ARG A 83 18.09 -3.31 -9.80
C ARG A 83 17.71 -4.79 -9.88
N GLY A 84 17.34 -5.38 -8.75
CA GLY A 84 17.02 -6.81 -8.60
C GLY A 84 15.56 -7.16 -8.88
N LEU A 85 15.19 -8.34 -8.37
CA LEU A 85 13.82 -8.82 -8.41
C LEU A 85 12.97 -8.10 -7.38
N LEU A 86 11.76 -7.75 -7.80
CA LEU A 86 10.71 -7.28 -6.91
C LEU A 86 9.82 -8.47 -6.58
N THR A 87 9.77 -8.84 -5.31
CA THR A 87 8.94 -9.94 -4.81
C THR A 87 8.24 -9.56 -3.52
N LEU A 88 7.11 -10.20 -3.22
CA LEU A 88 6.40 -9.98 -1.95
C LEU A 88 7.30 -10.26 -0.74
N GLU A 89 8.18 -11.29 -0.84
CA GLU A 89 9.13 -11.64 0.21
C GLU A 89 10.18 -10.54 0.42
N ALA A 90 10.73 -10.00 -0.67
CA ALA A 90 11.73 -8.93 -0.59
C ALA A 90 11.15 -7.67 0.04
N TRP A 91 9.91 -7.28 -0.32
CA TRP A 91 9.23 -6.15 0.34
C TRP A 91 8.94 -6.42 1.82
N ALA A 92 8.54 -7.66 2.17
CA ALA A 92 8.35 -8.04 3.57
C ALA A 92 9.65 -7.97 4.38
N ASP A 93 10.77 -8.41 3.80
CA ASP A 93 12.09 -8.34 4.42
C ASP A 93 12.57 -6.88 4.59
N ASP A 94 12.29 -6.01 3.61
CA ASP A 94 12.57 -4.57 3.70
C ASP A 94 11.83 -3.92 4.87
N ILE A 95 10.55 -4.27 5.06
CA ILE A 95 9.75 -3.76 6.17
C ILE A 95 10.31 -4.25 7.50
N ALA A 96 10.70 -5.53 7.60
CA ALA A 96 11.32 -6.08 8.80
C ALA A 96 12.60 -5.32 9.16
N ALA A 97 13.46 -5.04 8.18
CA ALA A 97 14.68 -4.27 8.36
C ALA A 97 14.42 -2.80 8.78
N ILE A 98 13.37 -2.16 8.24
CA ILE A 98 12.95 -0.81 8.67
C ILE A 98 12.50 -0.84 10.14
N LEU A 99 11.69 -1.82 10.53
CA LEU A 99 11.25 -1.97 11.92
C LEU A 99 12.43 -2.17 12.88
N ASP A 100 13.42 -2.99 12.49
CA ASP A 100 14.66 -3.18 13.28
C ASP A 100 15.44 -1.87 13.42
N ARG A 101 15.58 -1.13 12.32
CA ARG A 101 16.26 0.17 12.30
C ARG A 101 15.60 1.21 13.20
N GLU A 102 14.26 1.20 13.26
CA GLU A 102 13.48 2.14 14.06
C GLU A 102 13.22 1.64 15.51
N GLY A 103 13.69 0.43 15.85
CA GLY A 103 13.54 -0.16 17.17
C GLY A 103 12.13 -0.65 17.50
N HIS A 104 11.38 -1.08 16.50
CA HIS A 104 10.03 -1.64 16.67
C HIS A 104 10.04 -3.16 16.54
N ALA A 105 9.65 -3.87 17.59
CA ALA A 105 9.53 -5.34 17.58
C ALA A 105 8.38 -5.82 16.69
N HIS A 106 7.28 -5.07 16.65
CA HIS A 106 6.07 -5.38 15.90
C HIS A 106 5.40 -4.10 15.40
N ALA A 107 4.51 -4.23 14.40
CA ALA A 107 3.80 -3.12 13.80
C ALA A 107 2.40 -3.51 13.32
N VAL A 108 1.52 -2.52 13.18
CA VAL A 108 0.32 -2.62 12.36
C VAL A 108 0.69 -2.25 10.93
N LEU A 109 0.42 -3.17 9.98
CA LEU A 109 0.67 -2.93 8.56
C LEU A 109 -0.62 -2.42 7.92
N VAL A 110 -0.56 -1.25 7.28
CA VAL A 110 -1.69 -0.64 6.55
C VAL A 110 -1.32 -0.62 5.08
N GLY A 111 -1.94 -1.48 4.30
CA GLY A 111 -1.61 -1.64 2.88
C GLY A 111 -2.80 -1.39 1.96
N HIS A 112 -2.57 -0.69 0.85
CA HIS A 112 -3.54 -0.50 -0.21
C HIS A 112 -3.16 -1.35 -1.43
N SER A 113 -4.10 -2.12 -1.99
CA SER A 113 -3.92 -2.90 -3.21
C SER A 113 -2.67 -3.80 -3.15
N LEU A 114 -1.62 -3.57 -3.95
CA LEU A 114 -0.32 -4.27 -3.85
C LEU A 114 0.25 -4.19 -2.43
N GLY A 115 0.16 -3.04 -1.76
CA GLY A 115 0.60 -2.89 -0.38
C GLY A 115 -0.13 -3.80 0.61
N ALA A 116 -1.39 -4.15 0.33
CA ALA A 116 -2.13 -5.15 1.11
C ALA A 116 -1.58 -6.57 0.89
N GLN A 117 -1.13 -6.91 -0.33
CA GLN A 117 -0.44 -8.18 -0.59
C GLN A 117 0.91 -8.25 0.14
N VAL A 118 1.64 -7.13 0.18
CA VAL A 118 2.89 -7.04 0.94
C VAL A 118 2.65 -7.20 2.44
N ALA A 119 1.59 -6.58 2.98
CA ALA A 119 1.21 -6.73 4.39
C ALA A 119 0.85 -8.19 4.74
N LEU A 120 0.12 -8.89 3.85
CA LEU A 120 -0.18 -10.32 4.01
C LEU A 120 1.07 -11.19 3.94
N ALA A 121 1.97 -10.91 3.00
CA ALA A 121 3.25 -11.62 2.89
C ALA A 121 4.11 -11.42 4.15
N PHE A 122 4.15 -10.19 4.68
CA PHE A 122 4.82 -9.88 5.94
C PHE A 122 4.23 -10.69 7.10
N ALA A 123 2.91 -10.70 7.27
CA ALA A 123 2.25 -11.43 8.35
C ALA A 123 2.43 -12.95 8.24
N GLY A 124 2.51 -13.49 7.03
CA GLY A 124 2.82 -14.91 6.80
C GLY A 124 4.27 -15.27 7.10
N ARG A 125 5.21 -14.36 6.85
CA ARG A 125 6.65 -14.56 7.02
C ARG A 125 7.14 -14.21 8.44
N TYR A 126 6.53 -13.20 9.04
CA TYR A 126 6.88 -12.65 10.36
C TYR A 126 5.64 -12.57 11.26
N PRO A 127 4.99 -13.71 11.59
CA PRO A 127 3.70 -13.73 12.28
C PRO A 127 3.74 -13.07 13.66
N ASP A 128 4.85 -13.12 14.35
CA ASP A 128 5.02 -12.53 15.69
C ASP A 128 5.34 -11.02 15.63
N ARG A 129 5.62 -10.50 14.44
CA ARG A 129 5.90 -9.07 14.21
C ARG A 129 4.69 -8.31 13.65
N ALA A 130 3.65 -8.99 13.21
CA ALA A 130 2.41 -8.39 12.73
C ALA A 130 1.44 -8.21 13.91
N ALA A 131 1.38 -7.01 14.49
CA ALA A 131 0.44 -6.67 15.56
C ALA A 131 -1.00 -6.51 15.07
N GLY A 132 -1.19 -6.23 13.79
CA GLY A 132 -2.47 -6.09 13.12
C GLY A 132 -2.31 -5.78 11.65
N LEU A 133 -3.34 -6.02 10.87
CA LEU A 133 -3.38 -5.71 9.44
C LEU A 133 -4.57 -4.82 9.13
N VAL A 134 -4.33 -3.77 8.35
CA VAL A 134 -5.38 -2.99 7.70
C VAL A 134 -5.20 -3.16 6.19
N LEU A 135 -6.10 -3.89 5.57
CA LEU A 135 -6.06 -4.24 4.16
C LEU A 135 -7.09 -3.42 3.40
N ILE A 136 -6.62 -2.47 2.60
CA ILE A 136 -7.47 -1.58 1.81
C ILE A 136 -7.51 -2.12 0.38
N ASP A 137 -8.68 -2.57 -0.04
CA ASP A 137 -8.94 -3.19 -1.35
C ASP A 137 -7.89 -4.26 -1.73
N PRO A 138 -7.68 -5.29 -0.88
CA PRO A 138 -6.79 -6.40 -1.22
C PRO A 138 -7.30 -7.16 -2.45
N LEU A 139 -6.38 -7.61 -3.31
CA LEU A 139 -6.72 -8.39 -4.48
C LEU A 139 -6.55 -9.90 -4.19
N PHE A 140 -7.57 -10.53 -3.67
CA PHE A 140 -7.58 -11.98 -3.50
C PHE A 140 -7.81 -12.69 -4.82
N ARG A 141 -6.93 -13.61 -5.18
CA ARG A 141 -7.03 -14.35 -6.45
C ARG A 141 -8.37 -15.05 -6.65
N GLY A 142 -8.98 -15.55 -5.57
CA GLY A 142 -10.30 -16.17 -5.59
C GLY A 142 -11.49 -15.21 -5.77
N ALA A 143 -11.23 -13.90 -5.65
CA ALA A 143 -12.24 -12.85 -5.79
C ALA A 143 -12.10 -12.03 -7.08
N LEU A 144 -11.10 -12.34 -7.92
CA LEU A 144 -10.91 -11.67 -9.19
C LEU A 144 -12.02 -12.06 -10.16
N GLY A 145 -12.70 -11.07 -10.72
CA GLY A 145 -13.74 -11.27 -11.74
C GLY A 145 -13.29 -10.84 -13.14
N GLY A 146 -13.97 -11.33 -14.17
CA GLY A 146 -13.88 -10.82 -15.53
C GLY A 146 -12.44 -10.60 -16.03
N ARG A 147 -12.15 -9.35 -16.41
CA ARG A 147 -10.85 -8.94 -16.99
C ARG A 147 -9.68 -9.16 -16.02
N SER A 148 -9.87 -8.91 -14.72
CA SER A 148 -8.80 -9.06 -13.73
C SER A 148 -8.37 -10.52 -13.56
N ALA A 149 -9.32 -11.46 -13.58
CA ALA A 149 -9.05 -12.90 -13.53
C ALA A 149 -8.24 -13.36 -14.76
N TRP A 150 -8.56 -12.82 -15.94
CA TRP A 150 -7.81 -13.10 -17.16
C TRP A 150 -6.40 -12.54 -17.10
N ILE A 151 -6.22 -11.28 -16.68
CA ILE A 151 -4.91 -10.66 -16.49
C ILE A 151 -4.05 -11.46 -15.50
N ALA A 152 -4.63 -11.93 -14.41
CA ALA A 152 -3.92 -12.74 -13.42
C ALA A 152 -3.34 -14.05 -13.98
N ARG A 153 -3.98 -14.63 -15.02
CA ARG A 153 -3.45 -15.82 -15.72
C ARG A 153 -2.21 -15.51 -16.55
N LEU A 154 -2.01 -14.25 -16.92
CA LEU A 154 -0.85 -13.79 -17.68
C LEU A 154 0.39 -13.52 -16.79
N ALA A 155 0.33 -13.74 -15.47
CA ALA A 155 1.44 -13.51 -14.56
C ALA A 155 2.77 -14.18 -15.00
N PRO A 156 2.80 -15.41 -15.57
CA PRO A 156 4.04 -15.99 -16.10
C PRO A 156 4.61 -15.19 -17.27
N LEU A 157 3.75 -14.66 -18.15
CA LEU A 157 4.17 -13.82 -19.28
C LEU A 157 4.71 -12.47 -18.79
N PHE A 158 4.10 -11.87 -17.75
CA PHE A 158 4.62 -10.65 -17.13
C PHE A 158 6.02 -10.87 -16.54
N ARG A 159 6.27 -12.02 -15.90
CA ARG A 159 7.62 -12.37 -15.40
C ARG A 159 8.63 -12.52 -16.52
N ALA A 160 8.28 -13.22 -17.60
CA ALA A 160 9.15 -13.38 -18.76
C ALA A 160 9.47 -12.03 -19.42
N ALA A 161 8.44 -11.22 -19.68
CA ALA A 161 8.60 -9.88 -20.25
C ALA A 161 9.42 -8.95 -19.35
N ALA A 162 9.24 -9.02 -18.03
CA ALA A 162 10.07 -8.30 -17.06
C ALA A 162 11.54 -8.72 -17.13
N GLY A 163 11.81 -10.02 -17.32
CA GLY A 163 13.16 -10.55 -17.53
C GLY A 163 13.80 -9.96 -18.77
N ILE A 164 13.10 -9.96 -19.89
CA ILE A 164 13.56 -9.35 -21.15
C ILE A 164 13.82 -7.85 -20.98
N ALA A 165 12.87 -7.13 -20.35
CA ALA A 165 13.03 -5.68 -20.11
C ALA A 165 14.25 -5.39 -19.21
N ARG A 166 14.51 -6.21 -18.19
CA ARG A 166 15.72 -6.06 -17.35
C ARG A 166 17.01 -6.31 -18.13
N ALA A 167 17.04 -7.35 -18.96
CA ALA A 167 18.20 -7.62 -19.83
C ALA A 167 18.45 -6.44 -20.77
N GLY A 168 17.40 -5.88 -21.38
CA GLY A 168 17.50 -4.67 -22.19
C GLY A 168 18.02 -3.47 -21.40
N ASN A 169 17.52 -3.25 -20.17
CA ASN A 169 18.02 -2.19 -19.29
C ASN A 169 19.50 -2.35 -18.94
N ALA A 170 19.96 -3.57 -18.71
CA ALA A 170 21.39 -3.88 -18.46
C ALA A 170 22.28 -3.56 -19.67
N LEU A 171 21.74 -3.69 -20.89
CA LEU A 171 22.38 -3.32 -22.14
C LEU A 171 22.26 -1.82 -22.48
N GLY A 172 21.65 -1.02 -21.60
CA GLY A 172 21.53 0.42 -21.78
C GLY A 172 20.28 0.90 -22.51
N PHE A 173 19.35 0.03 -22.90
CA PHE A 173 18.12 0.40 -23.61
C PHE A 173 17.02 0.97 -22.69
N GLY A 174 17.21 0.94 -21.37
CA GLY A 174 16.24 1.47 -20.41
C GLY A 174 16.32 2.99 -20.24
N ARG A 175 15.21 3.56 -19.74
CA ARG A 175 15.23 4.97 -19.31
C ARG A 175 16.11 5.12 -18.08
N LYS A 176 17.05 6.06 -18.11
CA LYS A 176 17.98 6.32 -16.99
C LYS A 176 17.33 7.11 -15.87
N THR A 177 16.40 8.01 -16.22
CA THR A 177 15.70 8.88 -15.29
C THR A 177 14.20 8.83 -15.54
N LEU A 178 13.43 8.93 -14.46
CA LEU A 178 11.97 9.00 -14.47
C LEU A 178 11.55 10.34 -13.85
N PRO A 179 10.44 10.95 -14.32
CA PRO A 179 9.88 12.12 -13.65
C PRO A 179 9.49 11.79 -12.20
N ALA A 180 9.60 12.77 -11.33
CA ALA A 180 9.05 12.65 -9.97
C ALA A 180 7.51 12.56 -10.03
N LEU A 181 6.95 11.72 -9.18
CA LEU A 181 5.49 11.57 -9.03
C LEU A 181 5.10 12.06 -7.64
N ASP A 182 4.31 13.12 -7.57
CA ASP A 182 3.67 13.58 -6.34
C ASP A 182 2.17 13.25 -6.39
N LEU A 183 1.80 12.17 -5.71
CA LEU A 183 0.41 11.72 -5.63
C LEU A 183 -0.44 12.58 -4.70
N ARG A 184 0.16 13.33 -3.79
CA ARG A 184 -0.58 14.27 -2.92
C ARG A 184 -1.31 15.32 -3.75
N GLU A 185 -0.62 15.90 -4.73
CA GLU A 185 -1.18 16.91 -5.61
C GLU A 185 -2.21 16.30 -6.56
N LEU A 186 -1.85 15.20 -7.21
CA LEU A 186 -2.77 14.48 -8.11
C LEU A 186 -4.07 14.06 -7.41
N ASP A 187 -3.98 13.54 -6.18
CA ASP A 187 -5.16 13.14 -5.40
C ASP A 187 -6.01 14.34 -4.99
N ARG A 188 -5.39 15.49 -4.71
CA ARG A 188 -6.10 16.72 -4.41
C ARG A 188 -6.89 17.22 -5.62
N GLU A 189 -6.29 17.20 -6.80
CA GLU A 189 -6.93 17.57 -8.05
C GLU A 189 -8.06 16.59 -8.42
N ALA A 190 -7.80 15.29 -8.28
CA ALA A 190 -8.79 14.26 -8.53
C ALA A 190 -10.03 14.40 -7.62
N ARG A 191 -9.85 14.69 -6.33
CA ARG A 191 -10.98 14.95 -5.41
C ARG A 191 -11.82 16.16 -5.83
N LYS A 192 -11.18 17.24 -6.31
CA LYS A 192 -11.90 18.39 -6.83
C LYS A 192 -12.72 18.04 -8.06
N ALA A 193 -12.15 17.24 -8.98
CA ALA A 193 -12.84 16.79 -10.17
C ALA A 193 -14.05 15.89 -9.83
N LEU A 194 -13.89 14.95 -8.91
CA LEU A 194 -14.98 14.09 -8.44
C LEU A 194 -16.12 14.87 -7.79
N ALA A 195 -15.81 15.94 -7.05
CA ALA A 195 -16.82 16.81 -6.44
C ALA A 195 -17.63 17.59 -7.48
N SER A 196 -17.12 17.83 -8.69
CA SER A 196 -17.75 18.56 -9.77
C SER A 196 -18.59 17.71 -10.75
N ALA A 197 -18.94 16.47 -10.39
CA ALA A 197 -19.77 15.53 -11.18
C ALA A 197 -19.22 15.13 -12.55
N ALA A 198 -17.98 15.42 -12.88
CA ALA A 198 -17.31 14.90 -14.07
C ALA A 198 -16.92 13.45 -13.83
N SER A 199 -17.76 12.60 -14.26
CA SER A 199 -17.80 11.14 -14.33
C SER A 199 -16.71 10.33 -13.59
N THR A 200 -17.16 9.52 -12.65
CA THR A 200 -16.40 8.41 -12.04
C THR A 200 -15.63 7.60 -13.10
N GLU A 201 -16.17 7.41 -14.29
CA GLU A 201 -15.50 6.74 -15.40
C GLU A 201 -14.21 7.43 -15.87
N ALA A 202 -14.15 8.76 -15.92
CA ALA A 202 -12.95 9.48 -16.31
C ALA A 202 -11.86 9.33 -15.23
N PHE A 203 -12.25 9.33 -13.96
CA PHE A 203 -11.37 9.06 -12.83
C PHE A 203 -10.81 7.64 -12.92
N ILE A 204 -11.65 6.61 -13.07
CA ILE A 204 -11.24 5.21 -13.22
C ILE A 204 -10.27 5.07 -14.41
N ARG A 205 -10.59 5.63 -15.57
CA ARG A 205 -9.71 5.57 -16.76
C ARG A 205 -8.35 6.20 -16.50
N HIS A 206 -8.31 7.32 -15.78
CA HIS A 206 -7.04 8.00 -15.46
C HIS A 206 -6.19 7.16 -14.50
N TYR A 207 -6.79 6.67 -13.41
CA TYR A 207 -6.09 5.93 -12.36
C TYR A 207 -5.80 4.46 -12.70
N SER A 208 -6.45 3.88 -13.71
CA SER A 208 -6.21 2.51 -14.19
C SER A 208 -5.43 2.45 -15.50
N SER A 209 -4.75 3.52 -15.90
CA SER A 209 -4.06 3.60 -17.18
C SER A 209 -2.60 3.13 -17.10
N PRO A 210 -2.25 1.94 -17.62
CA PRO A 210 -0.86 1.48 -17.67
C PRO A 210 0.08 2.43 -18.40
N ARG A 211 -0.45 3.16 -19.41
CA ARG A 211 0.34 4.14 -20.17
C ARG A 211 0.70 5.36 -19.31
N ALA A 212 -0.21 5.80 -18.43
CA ALA A 212 0.07 6.87 -17.49
C ALA A 212 1.10 6.41 -16.44
N ASP A 213 0.93 5.20 -15.91
CA ASP A 213 1.83 4.61 -14.93
C ASP A 213 3.25 4.48 -15.48
N LEU A 214 3.41 3.91 -16.68
CA LEU A 214 4.70 3.71 -17.32
C LEU A 214 5.45 5.02 -17.64
N ARG A 215 4.83 6.18 -17.48
CA ARG A 215 5.53 7.47 -17.52
C ARG A 215 6.48 7.64 -16.32
N TYR A 216 6.08 7.11 -15.17
CA TYR A 216 6.74 7.31 -13.87
C TYR A 216 7.49 6.08 -13.37
N PHE A 217 7.29 4.92 -13.99
CA PHE A 217 7.85 3.64 -13.56
C PHE A 217 8.63 2.94 -14.66
N HIS A 218 9.65 2.18 -14.27
CA HIS A 218 10.36 1.31 -15.19
C HIS A 218 9.47 0.14 -15.63
N THR A 219 9.42 -0.13 -16.91
CA THR A 219 8.59 -1.21 -17.48
C THR A 219 8.88 -2.57 -16.83
N ALA A 220 10.16 -2.87 -16.56
CA ALA A 220 10.54 -4.11 -15.89
C ALA A 220 9.95 -4.24 -14.49
N HIS A 221 9.93 -3.15 -13.71
CA HIS A 221 9.35 -3.13 -12.36
C HIS A 221 7.84 -3.27 -12.43
N TYR A 222 7.18 -2.47 -13.26
CA TYR A 222 5.73 -2.52 -13.44
C TYR A 222 5.23 -3.94 -13.79
N LEU A 223 5.92 -4.64 -14.69
CA LEU A 223 5.58 -6.02 -15.06
C LEU A 223 5.82 -7.02 -13.91
N GLN A 224 6.88 -6.84 -13.11
CA GLN A 224 7.10 -7.66 -11.92
C GLN A 224 6.00 -7.45 -10.89
N GLU A 225 5.63 -6.20 -10.61
CA GLU A 225 4.57 -5.84 -9.68
C GLU A 225 3.21 -6.41 -10.12
N MET A 226 2.89 -6.34 -11.41
CA MET A 226 1.71 -7.00 -11.96
C MET A 226 1.69 -8.51 -11.70
N ALA A 227 2.85 -9.17 -11.82
CA ALA A 227 2.95 -10.60 -11.54
C ALA A 227 2.84 -10.91 -10.04
N GLU A 228 3.42 -10.08 -9.18
CA GLU A 228 3.39 -10.25 -7.72
C GLU A 228 2.02 -9.91 -7.12
N MET A 229 1.34 -8.88 -7.61
CA MET A 229 0.03 -8.45 -7.15
C MET A 229 -1.03 -9.57 -7.26
N PHE A 230 -0.91 -10.43 -8.27
CA PHE A 230 -1.83 -11.55 -8.49
C PHE A 230 -1.32 -12.89 -7.95
N ARG A 231 -0.28 -12.89 -7.12
CA ARG A 231 0.16 -14.12 -6.44
C ARG A 231 -0.89 -14.61 -5.45
N ARG A 232 -0.81 -15.90 -5.14
CA ARG A 232 -1.61 -16.48 -4.05
C ARG A 232 -1.14 -15.87 -2.74
N THR A 233 -2.09 -15.45 -1.93
CA THR A 233 -1.84 -15.04 -0.55
C THR A 233 -1.41 -16.24 0.30
N PRO A 234 -0.73 -16.02 1.43
CA PRO A 234 -0.63 -17.05 2.47
C PRO A 234 -2.02 -17.57 2.85
N PRO A 235 -2.15 -18.79 3.38
CA PRO A 235 -3.41 -19.28 3.90
C PRO A 235 -3.95 -18.31 4.96
N LEU A 236 -5.13 -17.72 4.70
CA LEU A 236 -5.67 -16.61 5.50
C LEU A 236 -6.02 -17.04 6.92
N GLU A 237 -6.39 -18.31 7.08
CA GLU A 237 -6.66 -18.96 8.38
C GLU A 237 -5.40 -19.10 9.26
N ARG A 238 -4.20 -18.93 8.68
CA ARG A 238 -2.93 -18.94 9.43
C ARG A 238 -2.48 -17.55 9.88
N ILE A 239 -3.15 -16.50 9.40
CA ILE A 239 -2.87 -15.13 9.84
C ILE A 239 -3.40 -14.97 11.28
N ARG A 240 -2.46 -14.76 12.23
CA ARG A 240 -2.78 -14.64 13.65
C ARG A 240 -3.17 -13.21 14.06
N ALA A 241 -2.68 -12.23 13.32
CA ALA A 241 -2.96 -10.83 13.58
C ALA A 241 -4.44 -10.50 13.33
N PRO A 242 -5.08 -9.65 14.13
CA PRO A 242 -6.39 -9.12 13.83
C PRO A 242 -6.35 -8.31 12.52
N VAL A 243 -7.42 -8.40 11.74
CA VAL A 243 -7.48 -7.81 10.40
C VAL A 243 -8.66 -6.83 10.30
N LEU A 244 -8.40 -5.63 9.80
CA LEU A 244 -9.43 -4.73 9.29
C LEU A 244 -9.37 -4.74 7.76
N LEU A 245 -10.49 -5.07 7.11
CA LEU A 245 -10.63 -4.93 5.67
C LEU A 245 -11.47 -3.70 5.36
N LEU A 246 -10.91 -2.78 4.57
CA LEU A 246 -11.64 -1.67 3.97
C LEU A 246 -11.89 -2.02 2.51
N LEU A 247 -13.13 -2.33 2.15
CA LEU A 247 -13.50 -2.81 0.83
C LEU A 247 -14.34 -1.77 0.10
N SER A 248 -13.93 -1.40 -1.09
CA SER A 248 -14.70 -0.52 -1.95
C SER A 248 -15.96 -1.23 -2.48
N ARG A 249 -17.06 -0.48 -2.62
CA ARG A 249 -18.32 -0.98 -3.19
C ARG A 249 -18.24 -1.16 -4.70
N GLY A 250 -17.38 -0.40 -5.36
CA GLY A 250 -17.11 -0.53 -6.80
C GLY A 250 -16.36 -1.82 -7.11
N GLY A 251 -16.71 -2.44 -8.24
CA GLY A 251 -16.15 -3.71 -8.68
C GLY A 251 -15.01 -3.57 -9.69
N THR A 252 -14.22 -2.50 -9.64
CA THR A 252 -13.23 -2.17 -10.69
C THR A 252 -12.22 -3.29 -10.95
N PHE A 253 -11.68 -3.94 -9.92
CA PHE A 253 -10.68 -5.00 -10.06
C PHE A 253 -11.08 -6.33 -9.44
N ALA A 254 -11.90 -6.34 -8.39
CA ALA A 254 -12.36 -7.54 -7.71
C ALA A 254 -13.86 -7.44 -7.43
N ASP A 255 -14.52 -8.59 -7.37
CA ASP A 255 -15.91 -8.68 -6.97
C ASP A 255 -16.01 -8.48 -5.45
N PRO A 256 -16.77 -7.49 -4.95
CA PRO A 256 -16.87 -7.21 -3.52
C PRO A 256 -17.49 -8.38 -2.73
N VAL A 257 -18.45 -9.11 -3.31
CA VAL A 257 -19.11 -10.25 -2.65
C VAL A 257 -18.14 -11.42 -2.54
N LEU A 258 -17.43 -11.74 -3.62
CA LEU A 258 -16.40 -12.78 -3.60
C LEU A 258 -15.24 -12.39 -2.67
N THR A 259 -14.86 -11.12 -2.62
CA THR A 259 -13.83 -10.61 -1.70
C THR A 259 -14.23 -10.84 -0.25
N GLN A 260 -15.48 -10.55 0.13
CA GLN A 260 -15.99 -10.81 1.48
C GLN A 260 -16.00 -12.31 1.81
N ARG A 261 -16.38 -13.18 0.85
CA ARG A 261 -16.33 -14.64 1.05
C ARG A 261 -14.90 -15.14 1.30
N VAL A 262 -13.91 -14.62 0.56
CA VAL A 262 -12.52 -14.96 0.79
C VAL A 262 -12.03 -14.42 2.14
N ALA A 263 -12.41 -13.19 2.48
CA ALA A 263 -12.08 -12.56 3.75
C ALA A 263 -12.65 -13.31 4.98
N ALA A 264 -13.75 -14.04 4.82
CA ALA A 264 -14.31 -14.90 5.88
C ALA A 264 -13.38 -16.04 6.30
N GLN A 265 -12.28 -16.30 5.58
CA GLN A 265 -11.27 -17.29 5.97
C GLN A 265 -10.30 -16.76 7.06
N PHE A 266 -10.26 -15.46 7.34
CA PHE A 266 -9.52 -14.95 8.48
C PHE A 266 -10.19 -15.33 9.79
N ASN A 267 -9.40 -15.68 10.79
CA ASN A 267 -9.93 -16.04 12.12
C ASN A 267 -10.48 -14.82 12.89
N ASP A 268 -9.91 -13.64 12.69
CA ASP A 268 -10.29 -12.39 13.35
C ASP A 268 -10.25 -11.25 12.35
N ALA A 269 -11.37 -11.02 11.65
CA ALA A 269 -11.49 -9.97 10.65
C ALA A 269 -12.74 -9.11 10.88
N GLU A 270 -12.57 -7.81 10.68
CA GLU A 270 -13.64 -6.82 10.62
C GLU A 270 -13.68 -6.23 9.20
N ILE A 271 -14.85 -6.12 8.60
CA ILE A 271 -15.03 -5.58 7.25
C ILE A 271 -15.81 -4.27 7.33
N VAL A 272 -15.27 -3.24 6.72
CA VAL A 272 -15.93 -1.95 6.53
C VAL A 272 -16.03 -1.66 5.03
N MET A 273 -17.25 -1.44 4.55
CA MET A 273 -17.51 -1.09 3.16
C MET A 273 -17.36 0.41 2.97
N ILE A 274 -16.56 0.82 1.98
CA ILE A 274 -16.32 2.22 1.59
C ILE A 274 -17.01 2.49 0.24
N ASP A 275 -17.66 3.62 0.12
CA ASP A 275 -18.31 4.04 -1.12
C ASP A 275 -17.29 4.65 -2.10
N ALA A 276 -16.45 3.78 -2.65
CA ALA A 276 -15.35 4.09 -3.57
C ALA A 276 -15.22 3.02 -4.65
N GLU A 277 -14.41 3.29 -5.68
CA GLU A 277 -14.14 2.33 -6.76
C GLU A 277 -12.97 1.40 -6.44
N HIS A 278 -11.77 1.92 -6.25
CA HIS A 278 -10.57 1.16 -5.84
C HIS A 278 -9.53 2.06 -5.18
N TRP A 279 -9.77 3.35 -5.13
CA TRP A 279 -8.83 4.32 -4.57
C TRP A 279 -9.43 5.06 -3.37
N PRO A 280 -9.87 4.35 -2.31
CA PRO A 280 -10.58 4.98 -1.19
C PRO A 280 -9.70 5.99 -0.45
N LEU A 281 -8.37 5.87 -0.49
CA LEU A 281 -7.44 6.89 0.01
C LEU A 281 -7.57 8.24 -0.73
N THR A 282 -7.95 8.20 -2.01
CA THR A 282 -8.20 9.39 -2.84
C THR A 282 -9.64 9.83 -2.77
N GLU A 283 -10.59 8.89 -2.91
CA GLU A 283 -12.02 9.17 -3.05
C GLU A 283 -12.70 9.48 -1.72
N ARG A 284 -12.35 8.75 -0.65
CA ARG A 284 -12.98 8.81 0.68
C ARG A 284 -11.94 8.86 1.82
N PRO A 285 -10.98 9.79 1.78
CA PRO A 285 -9.86 9.80 2.74
C PRO A 285 -10.31 9.95 4.19
N VAL A 286 -11.37 10.71 4.45
CA VAL A 286 -11.92 10.91 5.80
C VAL A 286 -12.46 9.61 6.37
N GLU A 287 -13.21 8.85 5.56
CA GLU A 287 -13.80 7.56 5.97
C GLU A 287 -12.71 6.55 6.28
N VAL A 288 -11.69 6.45 5.41
CA VAL A 288 -10.54 5.57 5.62
C VAL A 288 -9.81 5.90 6.92
N ARG A 289 -9.47 7.19 7.15
CA ARG A 289 -8.78 7.60 8.38
C ARG A 289 -9.59 7.28 9.63
N ARG A 290 -10.90 7.56 9.59
CA ARG A 290 -11.81 7.29 10.70
C ARG A 290 -11.85 5.81 11.02
N ALA A 291 -12.09 4.95 10.01
CA ALA A 291 -12.16 3.51 10.19
C ALA A 291 -10.87 2.93 10.80
N VAL A 292 -9.71 3.34 10.29
CA VAL A 292 -8.41 2.91 10.82
C VAL A 292 -8.21 3.39 12.26
N ALA A 293 -8.50 4.66 12.54
CA ALA A 293 -8.31 5.24 13.89
C ALA A 293 -9.23 4.58 14.93
N GLU A 294 -10.50 4.39 14.59
CA GLU A 294 -11.47 3.72 15.46
C GLU A 294 -11.09 2.26 15.72
N TRP A 295 -10.65 1.53 14.69
CA TRP A 295 -10.18 0.16 14.83
C TRP A 295 -8.95 0.07 15.73
N CYS A 296 -7.93 0.91 15.52
CA CYS A 296 -6.76 0.98 16.38
C CYS A 296 -7.08 1.36 17.83
N ALA A 297 -8.12 2.16 18.05
CA ALA A 297 -8.55 2.54 19.39
C ALA A 297 -9.26 1.40 20.13
N ARG A 298 -10.09 0.61 19.42
CA ARG A 298 -10.82 -0.53 20.01
C ARG A 298 -9.92 -1.73 20.26
N ARG A 299 -8.97 -2.00 19.36
CA ARG A 299 -8.07 -3.15 19.47
C ARG A 299 -6.92 -2.85 20.41
N LYS A 300 -6.70 -3.75 21.38
CA LYS A 300 -5.51 -3.70 22.26
C LYS A 300 -4.29 -4.24 21.50
N LEU A 301 -3.91 -3.52 20.43
CA LEU A 301 -2.75 -3.87 19.63
C LEU A 301 -1.49 -3.63 20.44
N ARG A 302 -0.66 -4.66 20.55
CA ARG A 302 0.58 -4.66 21.35
C ARG A 302 1.76 -4.41 20.43
#